data_989cfeed1ec90bab334125ffb0c86eaf
#
_entry.id   989cfeed1ec90bab334125ffb0c86eaf
#
_cell.length_a   1.000
_cell.length_b   1.000
_cell.length_c   1.000
_cell.angle_alpha   90.00
_cell.angle_beta   90.00
_cell.angle_gamma   90.00
#
_symmetry.space_group_name_H-M   'P 1'
#
loop_
_entity.id
_entity.type
_entity.pdbx_description
1 polymer ?
#
loop_
_entity_poly.entity_id
_entity_poly.type
_entity_poly.pdbx_seq_one_letter_code
_entity_poly.pdbx_strand_id
1 'polypeptide(L)'
;MTPASTEPATYAVVIPSVGRPTLQWLLDTLSAQDVDARHPGPLEVVVVDDRRGDVAPLRLSVPDTVAWTVRTVRGYGRGPAAARNRGWRAARRSGAEWIAFLDDDVELPAGWAQRLAEDLAACGPETGATQGRIDVPLPDTRRPTDWERNTASLEDADWATADMAYRVAALEAVAGFDERFPRAYREDADLALRVRRAGWQLVRGERRITHPVRPADDLVSLRVQAGNADDALMRRLHGPDWRAAAEAPRGGFAWHAATVGALGVTAAGAAAAA
;
A
#
# COMPACT_ATOMS: atom_id res chain seq x y z
N MET A 1 -12.88 1.14 -32.59
CA MET A 1 -13.17 1.70 -31.26
C MET A 1 -14.37 0.92 -30.70
N THR A 2 -14.13 0.01 -29.77
CA THR A 2 -15.19 -0.67 -29.03
C THR A 2 -15.83 0.38 -28.10
N PRO A 3 -17.15 0.53 -28.04
CA PRO A 3 -17.77 1.44 -27.11
C PRO A 3 -17.38 1.05 -25.69
N ALA A 4 -17.04 2.04 -24.85
CA ALA A 4 -16.81 1.83 -23.44
C ALA A 4 -18.04 1.09 -22.86
N SER A 5 -17.80 0.08 -22.04
CA SER A 5 -18.85 -0.63 -21.32
C SER A 5 -19.68 0.41 -20.56
N THR A 6 -20.99 0.39 -20.71
CA THR A 6 -21.91 1.28 -19.99
C THR A 6 -22.13 0.84 -18.54
N GLU A 7 -21.65 -0.33 -18.19
CA GLU A 7 -21.73 -0.84 -16.80
C GLU A 7 -20.56 -0.32 -15.96
N PRO A 8 -20.81 0.10 -14.73
CA PRO A 8 -19.75 0.55 -13.83
C PRO A 8 -18.78 -0.58 -13.53
N ALA A 9 -17.49 -0.26 -13.41
CA ALA A 9 -16.46 -1.22 -13.08
C ALA A 9 -16.71 -1.79 -11.68
N THR A 10 -16.65 -3.13 -11.55
CA THR A 10 -16.83 -3.80 -10.27
C THR A 10 -15.51 -3.92 -9.52
N TYR A 11 -15.54 -3.72 -8.20
CA TYR A 11 -14.34 -3.85 -7.38
C TYR A 11 -14.61 -4.54 -6.04
N ALA A 12 -13.55 -5.08 -5.45
CA ALA A 12 -13.51 -5.55 -4.07
C ALA A 12 -12.38 -4.84 -3.34
N VAL A 13 -12.53 -4.68 -2.02
CA VAL A 13 -11.52 -4.04 -1.17
C VAL A 13 -10.75 -5.11 -0.40
N VAL A 14 -9.43 -4.96 -0.30
CA VAL A 14 -8.53 -5.83 0.47
C VAL A 14 -7.75 -5.00 1.48
N ILE A 15 -7.89 -5.35 2.76
CA ILE A 15 -7.26 -4.64 3.88
C ILE A 15 -6.40 -5.63 4.67
N PRO A 16 -5.06 -5.63 4.52
CA PRO A 16 -4.17 -6.37 5.41
C PRO A 16 -4.13 -5.67 6.77
N SER A 17 -4.23 -6.43 7.87
CA SER A 17 -4.20 -5.86 9.21
C SER A 17 -3.50 -6.75 10.21
N VAL A 18 -2.82 -6.13 11.15
CA VAL A 18 -2.30 -6.79 12.36
C VAL A 18 -3.22 -6.52 13.57
N GLY A 19 -4.47 -6.15 13.32
CA GLY A 19 -5.50 -5.93 14.35
C GLY A 19 -5.39 -4.59 15.05
N ARG A 20 -5.00 -3.54 14.34
CA ARG A 20 -4.96 -2.17 14.89
C ARG A 20 -6.36 -1.63 15.12
N PRO A 21 -6.56 -0.77 16.12
CA PRO A 21 -7.86 -0.08 16.32
C PRO A 21 -8.29 0.75 15.10
N THR A 22 -7.34 1.28 14.34
CA THR A 22 -7.57 2.06 13.11
C THR A 22 -8.32 1.29 12.02
N LEU A 23 -8.21 -0.05 12.02
CA LEU A 23 -8.99 -0.89 11.11
C LEU A 23 -10.51 -0.66 11.25
N GLN A 24 -11.02 -0.50 12.48
CA GLN A 24 -12.44 -0.23 12.65
C GLN A 24 -12.82 1.14 12.12
N TRP A 25 -11.98 2.15 12.31
CA TRP A 25 -12.22 3.49 11.75
C TRP A 25 -12.24 3.47 10.22
N LEU A 26 -11.33 2.73 9.59
CA LEU A 26 -11.37 2.55 8.15
C LEU A 26 -12.68 1.91 7.69
N LEU A 27 -13.15 0.86 8.38
CA LEU A 27 -14.43 0.22 8.07
C LEU A 27 -15.62 1.16 8.28
N ASP A 28 -15.58 1.99 9.32
CA ASP A 28 -16.61 3.00 9.59
C ASP A 28 -16.65 4.06 8.48
N THR A 29 -15.49 4.60 8.05
CA THR A 29 -15.43 5.57 6.94
C THR A 29 -15.81 4.95 5.60
N LEU A 30 -15.47 3.68 5.36
CA LEU A 30 -15.90 2.95 4.17
C LEU A 30 -17.41 2.71 4.18
N SER A 31 -17.97 2.39 5.33
CA SER A 31 -19.42 2.18 5.50
C SER A 31 -20.24 3.46 5.33
N ALA A 32 -19.63 4.61 5.60
CA ALA A 32 -20.24 5.93 5.45
C ALA A 32 -20.15 6.51 4.03
N GLN A 33 -19.56 5.78 3.08
CA GLN A 33 -19.48 6.24 1.69
C GLN A 33 -20.88 6.26 1.06
N ASP A 34 -21.19 7.36 0.39
CA ASP A 34 -22.39 7.46 -0.42
C ASP A 34 -22.20 6.69 -1.73
N VAL A 35 -23.04 5.69 -1.95
CA VAL A 35 -22.96 4.79 -3.12
C VAL A 35 -24.31 4.73 -3.83
N ASP A 36 -24.29 4.69 -5.14
CA ASP A 36 -25.47 4.60 -5.99
C ASP A 36 -25.27 3.65 -7.17
N ALA A 37 -26.21 3.57 -8.07
CA ALA A 37 -26.13 2.69 -9.25
C ALA A 37 -25.02 3.08 -10.24
N ARG A 38 -24.54 4.34 -10.21
CA ARG A 38 -23.45 4.84 -11.08
C ARG A 38 -22.10 4.65 -10.41
N HIS A 39 -22.09 4.75 -9.07
CA HIS A 39 -20.90 4.68 -8.25
C HIS A 39 -21.13 3.61 -7.18
N PRO A 40 -21.12 2.33 -7.59
CA PRO A 40 -21.41 1.23 -6.66
C PRO A 40 -20.31 1.12 -5.61
N GLY A 41 -20.69 0.65 -4.44
CA GLY A 41 -19.75 0.24 -3.40
C GLY A 41 -18.99 -1.04 -3.81
N PRO A 42 -18.07 -1.51 -2.96
CA PRO A 42 -17.37 -2.76 -3.21
C PRO A 42 -18.34 -3.94 -3.23
N LEU A 43 -18.04 -4.97 -4.03
CA LEU A 43 -18.78 -6.23 -3.98
C LEU A 43 -18.53 -6.97 -2.65
N GLU A 44 -17.31 -6.84 -2.14
CA GLU A 44 -16.85 -7.50 -0.92
C GLU A 44 -15.67 -6.73 -0.32
N VAL A 45 -15.57 -6.74 1.00
CA VAL A 45 -14.39 -6.28 1.74
C VAL A 45 -13.72 -7.48 2.39
N VAL A 46 -12.47 -7.76 2.03
CA VAL A 46 -11.67 -8.85 2.59
C VAL A 46 -10.63 -8.27 3.54
N VAL A 47 -10.83 -8.47 4.84
CA VAL A 47 -9.82 -8.15 5.86
C VAL A 47 -8.91 -9.35 6.05
N VAL A 48 -7.61 -9.15 5.87
CA VAL A 48 -6.62 -10.21 6.10
C VAL A 48 -5.97 -10.03 7.46
N ASP A 49 -6.34 -10.89 8.41
CA ASP A 49 -5.78 -10.92 9.76
C ASP A 49 -4.38 -11.52 9.74
N ASP A 50 -3.37 -10.65 9.63
CA ASP A 50 -1.96 -11.05 9.57
C ASP A 50 -1.27 -11.06 10.96
N ARG A 51 -2.05 -11.18 12.04
CA ARG A 51 -1.50 -11.40 13.38
C ARG A 51 -0.83 -12.75 13.46
N ARG A 52 0.29 -12.81 14.20
CA ARG A 52 1.03 -14.05 14.44
C ARG A 52 0.34 -14.91 15.51
N GLY A 53 0.60 -16.21 15.44
CA GLY A 53 0.12 -17.16 16.43
C GLY A 53 -1.35 -17.54 16.28
N ASP A 54 -1.85 -18.28 17.25
CA ASP A 54 -3.26 -18.63 17.38
C ASP A 54 -3.96 -17.56 18.20
N VAL A 55 -4.67 -16.70 17.51
CA VAL A 55 -5.36 -15.54 18.10
C VAL A 55 -6.87 -15.64 17.82
N ALA A 56 -7.67 -15.15 18.75
CA ALA A 56 -9.12 -15.04 18.54
C ALA A 56 -9.42 -14.23 17.27
N PRO A 57 -10.47 -14.58 16.52
CA PRO A 57 -10.89 -13.82 15.34
C PRO A 57 -11.01 -12.32 15.61
N LEU A 58 -10.70 -11.50 14.60
CA LEU A 58 -10.95 -10.06 14.68
C LEU A 58 -12.45 -9.83 14.88
N ARG A 59 -12.78 -8.96 15.82
CA ARG A 59 -14.14 -8.47 16.00
C ARG A 59 -14.30 -7.21 15.18
N LEU A 60 -15.00 -7.32 14.07
CA LEU A 60 -15.26 -6.22 13.14
C LEU A 60 -16.76 -5.92 13.20
N SER A 61 -17.10 -4.65 13.14
CA SER A 61 -18.48 -4.19 13.09
C SER A 61 -18.68 -3.38 11.82
N VAL A 62 -19.73 -3.70 11.07
CA VAL A 62 -20.22 -2.89 9.95
C VAL A 62 -21.72 -2.79 10.07
N PRO A 63 -22.32 -1.64 9.67
CA PRO A 63 -23.77 -1.48 9.69
C PRO A 63 -24.46 -2.48 8.75
N ASP A 64 -25.62 -3.01 9.15
CA ASP A 64 -26.44 -3.89 8.31
C ASP A 64 -27.00 -3.18 7.05
N THR A 65 -26.86 -1.86 6.99
CA THR A 65 -27.33 -1.03 5.87
C THR A 65 -26.39 -1.03 4.68
N VAL A 66 -25.15 -1.47 4.83
CA VAL A 66 -24.22 -1.54 3.71
C VAL A 66 -24.56 -2.72 2.78
N ALA A 67 -24.42 -2.51 1.46
CA ALA A 67 -24.75 -3.51 0.45
C ALA A 67 -23.64 -4.58 0.24
N TRP A 68 -22.49 -4.42 0.90
CA TRP A 68 -21.34 -5.30 0.79
C TRP A 68 -21.10 -6.12 2.05
N THR A 69 -20.39 -7.22 1.93
CA THR A 69 -20.04 -8.10 3.04
C THR A 69 -18.59 -7.95 3.47
N VAL A 70 -18.32 -8.13 4.77
CA VAL A 70 -16.95 -8.24 5.30
C VAL A 70 -16.60 -9.70 5.51
N ARG A 71 -15.49 -10.12 4.94
CA ARG A 71 -14.92 -11.46 5.18
C ARG A 71 -13.53 -11.35 5.76
N THR A 72 -13.28 -12.05 6.85
CA THR A 72 -11.94 -12.16 7.44
C THR A 72 -11.23 -13.41 6.93
N VAL A 73 -9.96 -13.26 6.54
CA VAL A 73 -9.07 -14.33 6.09
C VAL A 73 -7.79 -14.31 6.93
N ARG A 74 -7.30 -15.49 7.35
CA ARG A 74 -6.04 -15.58 8.13
C ARG A 74 -4.82 -15.36 7.24
N GLY A 75 -3.92 -14.44 7.62
CA GLY A 75 -2.63 -14.12 6.98
C GLY A 75 -1.46 -14.91 7.56
N TYR A 76 -1.53 -15.28 8.83
CA TYR A 76 -0.51 -16.04 9.60
C TYR A 76 0.79 -15.28 9.89
N GLY A 77 0.77 -13.95 9.92
CA GLY A 77 1.93 -13.13 10.27
C GLY A 77 3.08 -13.20 9.27
N ARG A 78 2.74 -13.40 7.99
CA ARG A 78 3.74 -13.54 6.92
C ARG A 78 4.15 -12.22 6.26
N GLY A 79 3.58 -11.13 6.73
CA GLY A 79 3.86 -9.80 6.23
C GLY A 79 2.91 -9.32 5.12
N PRO A 80 3.01 -8.03 4.75
CA PRO A 80 2.02 -7.34 3.92
C PRO A 80 1.89 -7.95 2.51
N ALA A 81 2.97 -8.31 1.86
CA ALA A 81 2.94 -8.95 0.54
C ALA A 81 2.13 -10.25 0.55
N ALA A 82 2.39 -11.14 1.50
CA ALA A 82 1.68 -12.40 1.65
C ALA A 82 0.20 -12.18 2.06
N ALA A 83 -0.04 -11.20 2.95
CA ALA A 83 -1.38 -10.85 3.37
C ALA A 83 -2.20 -10.31 2.18
N ARG A 84 -1.68 -9.35 1.42
CA ARG A 84 -2.34 -8.84 0.21
C ARG A 84 -2.60 -9.93 -0.81
N ASN A 85 -1.66 -10.87 -0.99
CA ASN A 85 -1.85 -12.04 -1.86
C ASN A 85 -3.01 -12.94 -1.43
N ARG A 86 -3.14 -13.21 -0.14
CA ARG A 86 -4.29 -13.97 0.37
C ARG A 86 -5.59 -13.22 0.16
N GLY A 87 -5.57 -11.91 0.41
CA GLY A 87 -6.73 -11.05 0.25
C GLY A 87 -7.25 -11.03 -1.16
N TRP A 88 -6.41 -10.68 -2.14
CA TRP A 88 -6.90 -10.56 -3.52
C TRP A 88 -7.31 -11.92 -4.14
N ARG A 89 -6.61 -13.03 -3.80
CA ARG A 89 -7.01 -14.37 -4.23
C ARG A 89 -8.35 -14.79 -3.62
N ALA A 90 -8.68 -14.30 -2.44
CA ALA A 90 -10.00 -14.50 -1.84
C ALA A 90 -11.04 -13.60 -2.52
N ALA A 91 -10.76 -12.30 -2.65
CA ALA A 91 -11.66 -11.29 -3.16
C ALA A 91 -12.05 -11.50 -4.64
N ARG A 92 -11.13 -11.99 -5.48
CA ARG A 92 -11.44 -12.27 -6.90
C ARG A 92 -12.61 -13.23 -7.12
N ARG A 93 -12.97 -14.04 -6.11
CA ARG A 93 -14.10 -14.97 -6.18
C ARG A 93 -15.45 -14.27 -6.19
N SER A 94 -15.51 -13.01 -5.78
CA SER A 94 -16.72 -12.19 -5.87
C SER A 94 -17.10 -11.81 -7.30
N GLY A 95 -16.20 -12.03 -8.29
CA GLY A 95 -16.37 -11.58 -9.66
C GLY A 95 -15.92 -10.13 -9.88
N ALA A 96 -15.28 -9.50 -8.90
CA ALA A 96 -14.74 -8.15 -9.04
C ALA A 96 -13.68 -8.08 -10.16
N GLU A 97 -13.77 -7.06 -11.00
CA GLU A 97 -12.79 -6.77 -12.05
C GLU A 97 -11.53 -6.15 -11.46
N TRP A 98 -11.68 -5.38 -10.37
CA TRP A 98 -10.62 -4.66 -9.70
C TRP A 98 -10.51 -5.02 -8.23
N ILE A 99 -9.29 -4.96 -7.71
CA ILE A 99 -8.99 -5.09 -6.28
C ILE A 99 -8.40 -3.77 -5.79
N ALA A 100 -9.13 -3.08 -4.92
CA ALA A 100 -8.63 -1.90 -4.22
C ALA A 100 -7.95 -2.33 -2.91
N PHE A 101 -6.65 -2.10 -2.81
CA PHE A 101 -5.89 -2.29 -1.57
C PHE A 101 -5.94 -1.01 -0.76
N LEU A 102 -6.22 -1.15 0.54
CA LEU A 102 -6.14 -0.07 1.53
C LEU A 102 -5.31 -0.56 2.72
N ASP A 103 -4.47 0.30 3.27
CA ASP A 103 -3.81 0.02 4.54
C ASP A 103 -4.80 0.23 5.70
N ASP A 104 -4.63 -0.51 6.81
CA ASP A 104 -5.59 -0.54 7.94
C ASP A 104 -5.53 0.72 8.84
N ASP A 105 -4.75 1.73 8.45
CA ASP A 105 -4.56 2.98 9.17
C ASP A 105 -4.77 4.24 8.30
N VAL A 106 -5.47 4.09 7.18
CA VAL A 106 -5.90 5.22 6.35
C VAL A 106 -7.32 5.66 6.69
N GLU A 107 -7.63 6.91 6.37
CA GLU A 107 -8.95 7.50 6.51
C GLU A 107 -9.50 7.86 5.13
N LEU A 108 -10.73 7.43 4.85
CA LEU A 108 -11.39 7.72 3.59
C LEU A 108 -12.26 8.99 3.75
N PRO A 109 -12.01 10.05 2.98
CA PRO A 109 -12.89 11.20 2.96
C PRO A 109 -14.24 10.85 2.33
N ALA A 110 -15.25 11.66 2.58
CA ALA A 110 -16.53 11.55 1.89
C ALA A 110 -16.32 11.61 0.37
N GLY A 111 -17.02 10.72 -0.36
CA GLY A 111 -16.92 10.63 -1.82
C GLY A 111 -15.71 9.84 -2.34
N TRP A 112 -14.94 9.17 -1.49
CA TRP A 112 -13.83 8.30 -1.93
C TRP A 112 -14.33 7.19 -2.86
N ALA A 113 -15.42 6.49 -2.51
CA ALA A 113 -15.98 5.42 -3.34
C ALA A 113 -16.45 5.93 -4.72
N GLN A 114 -17.08 7.10 -4.76
CA GLN A 114 -17.46 7.76 -5.99
C GLN A 114 -16.24 8.07 -6.86
N ARG A 115 -15.19 8.67 -6.28
CA ARG A 115 -13.95 8.97 -7.00
C ARG A 115 -13.23 7.71 -7.48
N LEU A 116 -13.24 6.64 -6.69
CA LEU A 116 -12.70 5.35 -7.13
C LEU A 116 -13.46 4.85 -8.36
N ALA A 117 -14.80 4.86 -8.34
CA ALA A 117 -15.59 4.43 -9.49
C ALA A 117 -15.30 5.28 -10.75
N GLU A 118 -15.17 6.61 -10.60
CA GLU A 118 -14.76 7.52 -11.68
C GLU A 118 -13.36 7.20 -12.22
N ASP A 119 -12.38 6.98 -11.33
CA ASP A 119 -11.01 6.60 -11.71
C ASP A 119 -11.01 5.27 -12.48
N LEU A 120 -11.77 4.27 -12.01
CA LEU A 120 -11.85 2.97 -12.69
C LEU A 120 -12.54 3.07 -14.06
N ALA A 121 -13.58 3.88 -14.18
CA ALA A 121 -14.27 4.13 -15.44
C ALA A 121 -13.40 4.85 -16.47
N ALA A 122 -12.46 5.69 -16.02
CA ALA A 122 -11.49 6.38 -16.88
C ALA A 122 -10.35 5.45 -17.37
N CYS A 123 -10.19 4.27 -16.78
CA CYS A 123 -9.14 3.33 -17.14
C CYS A 123 -9.45 2.60 -18.45
N GLY A 124 -8.54 2.67 -19.42
CA GLY A 124 -8.60 1.88 -20.65
C GLY A 124 -8.31 0.39 -20.42
N PRO A 125 -8.49 -0.45 -21.45
CA PRO A 125 -8.24 -1.90 -21.34
C PRO A 125 -6.78 -2.26 -21.05
N GLU A 126 -5.84 -1.37 -21.37
CA GLU A 126 -4.40 -1.51 -21.11
C GLU A 126 -4.03 -1.09 -19.68
N THR A 127 -4.93 -0.44 -18.95
CA THR A 127 -4.64 0.01 -17.57
C THR A 127 -4.74 -1.16 -16.59
N GLY A 128 -3.63 -1.50 -15.96
CA GLY A 128 -3.53 -2.56 -14.97
C GLY A 128 -3.69 -2.09 -13.53
N ALA A 129 -3.46 -0.79 -13.26
CA ALA A 129 -3.65 -0.24 -11.93
C ALA A 129 -3.86 1.28 -11.92
N THR A 130 -4.51 1.78 -10.87
CA THR A 130 -4.68 3.19 -10.58
C THR A 130 -4.42 3.48 -9.10
N GLN A 131 -3.60 4.50 -8.83
CA GLN A 131 -3.24 4.94 -7.48
C GLN A 131 -4.03 6.17 -7.09
N GLY A 132 -4.57 6.19 -5.84
CA GLY A 132 -5.10 7.39 -5.21
C GLY A 132 -4.00 8.34 -4.74
N ARG A 133 -4.35 9.57 -4.42
CA ARG A 133 -3.47 10.55 -3.79
C ARG A 133 -3.47 10.33 -2.29
N ILE A 134 -2.31 10.44 -1.68
CA ILE A 134 -2.12 10.25 -0.25
C ILE A 134 -1.80 11.60 0.36
N ASP A 135 -2.58 12.03 1.34
CA ASP A 135 -2.34 13.23 2.13
C ASP A 135 -1.87 12.81 3.53
N VAL A 136 -0.72 13.30 4.00
CA VAL A 136 -0.16 12.98 5.31
C VAL A 136 -0.15 14.22 6.18
N PRO A 137 -1.07 14.37 7.16
CA PRO A 137 -1.11 15.53 8.01
C PRO A 137 0.11 15.60 8.92
N LEU A 138 0.86 16.70 8.81
CA LEU A 138 1.99 17.01 9.66
C LEU A 138 1.63 18.11 10.68
N PRO A 139 2.30 18.16 11.85
CA PRO A 139 2.09 19.23 12.79
C PRO A 139 2.57 20.59 12.21
N ASP A 140 1.76 21.61 12.36
CA ASP A 140 2.04 22.99 11.95
C ASP A 140 2.70 23.83 13.07
N THR A 141 2.56 23.40 14.34
CA THR A 141 3.04 24.12 15.54
C THR A 141 4.48 23.80 15.95
N ARG A 142 5.11 22.79 15.32
CA ARG A 142 6.49 22.36 15.59
C ARG A 142 7.13 21.74 14.34
N ARG A 143 8.45 21.60 14.36
CA ARG A 143 9.14 20.84 13.31
C ARG A 143 8.73 19.37 13.34
N PRO A 144 8.41 18.77 12.20
CA PRO A 144 8.17 17.34 12.10
C PRO A 144 9.41 16.52 12.50
N THR A 145 9.19 15.41 13.17
CA THR A 145 10.21 14.40 13.48
C THR A 145 10.69 13.68 12.21
N ASP A 146 11.77 12.90 12.29
CA ASP A 146 12.25 12.06 11.18
C ASP A 146 11.20 11.03 10.76
N TRP A 147 10.48 10.46 11.72
CA TRP A 147 9.40 9.52 11.47
C TRP A 147 8.24 10.16 10.70
N GLU A 148 7.81 11.36 11.14
CA GLU A 148 6.76 12.11 10.47
C GLU A 148 7.15 12.49 9.03
N ARG A 149 8.40 12.94 8.82
CA ARG A 149 8.90 13.21 7.45
C ARG A 149 9.00 11.95 6.59
N ASN A 150 9.40 10.83 7.19
CA ASN A 150 9.44 9.55 6.49
C ASN A 150 8.03 9.11 6.06
N THR A 151 7.03 9.26 6.93
CA THR A 151 5.63 8.97 6.57
C THR A 151 5.12 9.94 5.50
N ALA A 152 5.43 11.24 5.62
CA ALA A 152 5.04 12.24 4.63
C ALA A 152 5.60 11.97 3.22
N SER A 153 6.70 11.23 3.11
CA SER A 153 7.21 10.82 1.79
C SER A 153 6.26 9.92 1.00
N LEU A 154 5.18 9.41 1.62
CA LEU A 154 4.11 8.69 0.91
C LEU A 154 3.30 9.60 -0.02
N GLU A 155 3.25 10.92 0.23
CA GLU A 155 2.56 11.88 -0.64
C GLU A 155 3.16 11.91 -2.06
N ASP A 156 4.49 11.75 -2.14
CA ASP A 156 5.25 11.75 -3.39
C ASP A 156 5.55 10.32 -3.89
N ALA A 157 5.13 9.29 -3.15
CA ALA A 157 5.45 7.91 -3.52
C ALA A 157 4.64 7.46 -4.74
N ASP A 158 5.34 6.88 -5.70
CA ASP A 158 4.71 6.20 -6.81
C ASP A 158 4.37 4.76 -6.43
N TRP A 159 3.14 4.39 -6.78
CA TRP A 159 2.59 3.03 -6.69
C TRP A 159 2.45 2.47 -5.27
N ALA A 160 2.28 3.37 -4.27
CA ALA A 160 2.05 2.99 -2.87
C ALA A 160 0.69 2.31 -2.68
N THR A 161 0.70 1.12 -2.06
CA THR A 161 -0.51 0.30 -1.87
C THR A 161 -1.42 0.76 -0.73
N ALA A 162 -1.14 1.91 -0.12
CA ALA A 162 -2.03 2.53 0.86
C ALA A 162 -3.41 2.90 0.27
N ASP A 163 -3.46 3.24 -1.04
CA ASP A 163 -4.68 3.32 -1.85
C ASP A 163 -4.36 3.00 -3.31
N MET A 164 -4.38 1.74 -3.65
CA MET A 164 -4.05 1.27 -4.99
C MET A 164 -5.07 0.25 -5.49
N ALA A 165 -5.70 0.51 -6.63
CA ALA A 165 -6.57 -0.46 -7.29
C ALA A 165 -5.83 -1.14 -8.45
N TYR A 166 -5.79 -2.47 -8.44
CA TYR A 166 -5.25 -3.30 -9.50
C TYR A 166 -6.36 -4.05 -10.22
N ARG A 167 -6.28 -4.12 -11.54
CA ARG A 167 -7.12 -5.04 -12.33
C ARG A 167 -6.74 -6.47 -11.97
N VAL A 168 -7.73 -7.34 -11.75
CA VAL A 168 -7.48 -8.75 -11.39
C VAL A 168 -6.60 -9.44 -12.44
N ALA A 169 -6.85 -9.20 -13.74
CA ALA A 169 -6.03 -9.74 -14.82
C ALA A 169 -4.55 -9.31 -14.75
N ALA A 170 -4.26 -8.08 -14.30
CA ALA A 170 -2.89 -7.62 -14.12
C ALA A 170 -2.20 -8.31 -12.93
N LEU A 171 -2.93 -8.53 -11.81
CA LEU A 171 -2.42 -9.31 -10.68
C LEU A 171 -2.15 -10.77 -11.06
N GLU A 172 -3.05 -11.38 -11.83
CA GLU A 172 -2.91 -12.77 -12.32
C GLU A 172 -1.69 -12.91 -13.24
N ALA A 173 -1.49 -11.97 -14.17
CA ALA A 173 -0.37 -11.98 -15.10
C ALA A 173 1.00 -12.05 -14.42
N VAL A 174 1.11 -11.49 -13.21
CA VAL A 174 2.38 -11.46 -12.45
C VAL A 174 2.33 -12.27 -11.14
N ALA A 175 1.27 -13.07 -10.92
CA ALA A 175 1.02 -13.88 -9.73
C ALA A 175 0.92 -13.07 -8.41
N GLY A 176 0.63 -11.76 -8.49
CA GLY A 176 0.50 -10.86 -7.35
C GLY A 176 1.84 -10.40 -6.77
N PHE A 177 1.86 -10.09 -5.47
CA PHE A 177 3.04 -9.60 -4.75
C PHE A 177 4.12 -10.68 -4.58
N ASP A 178 5.39 -10.28 -4.56
CA ASP A 178 6.50 -11.17 -4.22
C ASP A 178 6.63 -11.30 -2.69
N GLU A 179 6.32 -12.48 -2.17
CA GLU A 179 6.30 -12.74 -0.72
C GLU A 179 7.71 -12.82 -0.09
N ARG A 180 8.78 -12.66 -0.88
CA ARG A 180 10.14 -12.48 -0.36
C ARG A 180 10.36 -11.11 0.29
N PHE A 181 9.47 -10.13 0.03
CA PHE A 181 9.42 -8.87 0.76
C PHE A 181 8.59 -9.04 2.05
N PRO A 182 9.22 -9.17 3.23
CA PRO A 182 8.49 -9.49 4.47
C PRO A 182 7.94 -8.24 5.17
N ARG A 183 8.29 -7.03 4.69
CA ARG A 183 7.95 -5.74 5.28
C ARG A 183 7.07 -4.94 4.35
N ALA A 184 6.38 -3.91 4.90
CA ALA A 184 5.74 -2.85 4.12
C ALA A 184 6.83 -1.91 3.57
N TYR A 185 7.65 -2.41 2.67
CA TYR A 185 8.73 -1.67 2.04
C TYR A 185 9.18 -2.40 0.76
N ARG A 186 9.00 -1.74 -0.39
CA ARG A 186 9.37 -2.18 -1.75
C ARG A 186 8.52 -3.28 -2.39
N GLU A 187 7.65 -3.97 -1.65
CA GLU A 187 6.75 -4.98 -2.23
C GLU A 187 5.78 -4.40 -3.25
N ASP A 188 5.40 -3.14 -3.06
CA ASP A 188 4.56 -2.35 -3.97
C ASP A 188 5.33 -1.92 -5.22
N ALA A 189 6.53 -1.38 -5.07
CA ALA A 189 7.41 -1.00 -6.17
C ALA A 189 7.81 -2.22 -7.03
N ASP A 190 8.07 -3.38 -6.41
CA ASP A 190 8.31 -4.65 -7.11
C ASP A 190 7.10 -5.05 -7.96
N LEU A 191 5.90 -5.05 -7.35
CA LEU A 191 4.67 -5.38 -8.06
C LEU A 191 4.45 -4.44 -9.25
N ALA A 192 4.56 -3.13 -9.05
CA ALA A 192 4.39 -2.12 -10.08
C ALA A 192 5.34 -2.35 -11.26
N LEU A 193 6.62 -2.63 -10.99
CA LEU A 193 7.60 -2.95 -12.03
C LEU A 193 7.25 -4.21 -12.82
N ARG A 194 6.79 -5.28 -12.14
CA ARG A 194 6.40 -6.53 -12.81
C ARG A 194 5.14 -6.35 -13.65
N VAL A 195 4.15 -5.61 -13.17
CA VAL A 195 2.91 -5.29 -13.89
C VAL A 195 3.23 -4.47 -15.14
N ARG A 196 4.09 -3.42 -15.04
CA ARG A 196 4.54 -2.63 -16.21
C ARG A 196 5.30 -3.47 -17.23
N ARG A 197 6.18 -4.37 -16.77
CA ARG A 197 6.92 -5.30 -17.67
C ARG A 197 6.02 -6.33 -18.35
N ALA A 198 4.88 -6.65 -17.75
CA ALA A 198 3.86 -7.48 -18.37
C ALA A 198 2.99 -6.73 -19.40
N GLY A 199 3.29 -5.44 -19.67
CA GLY A 199 2.65 -4.63 -20.69
C GLY A 199 1.48 -3.78 -20.19
N TRP A 200 1.19 -3.78 -18.89
CA TRP A 200 0.13 -2.96 -18.31
C TRP A 200 0.60 -1.54 -18.02
N GLN A 201 -0.31 -0.59 -18.17
CA GLN A 201 -0.12 0.79 -17.74
C GLN A 201 -0.57 0.97 -16.28
N LEU A 202 0.14 1.83 -15.54
CA LEU A 202 -0.25 2.31 -14.23
C LEU A 202 -0.53 3.80 -14.34
N VAL A 203 -1.64 4.25 -13.74
CA VAL A 203 -2.08 5.63 -13.81
C VAL A 203 -2.35 6.20 -12.41
N ARG A 204 -2.27 7.52 -12.27
CA ARG A 204 -2.72 8.21 -11.06
C ARG A 204 -4.19 8.60 -11.23
N GLY A 205 -4.99 8.28 -10.23
CA GLY A 205 -6.38 8.71 -10.11
C GLY A 205 -6.52 10.04 -9.37
N GLU A 206 -7.77 10.49 -9.23
CA GLU A 206 -8.10 11.74 -8.53
C GLU A 206 -8.64 11.50 -7.11
N ARG A 207 -8.94 10.26 -6.74
CA ARG A 207 -9.35 9.93 -5.38
C ARG A 207 -8.23 10.20 -4.38
N ARG A 208 -8.62 10.48 -3.14
CA ARG A 208 -7.69 10.83 -2.06
C ARG A 208 -7.96 10.01 -0.82
N ILE A 209 -6.91 9.77 -0.04
CA ILE A 209 -6.98 9.27 1.32
C ILE A 209 -6.14 10.15 2.24
N THR A 210 -6.46 10.16 3.52
CA THR A 210 -5.55 10.65 4.56
C THR A 210 -4.82 9.47 5.19
N HIS A 211 -3.51 9.56 5.29
CA HIS A 211 -2.67 8.57 5.97
C HIS A 211 -2.06 9.21 7.22
N PRO A 212 -2.71 9.11 8.39
CA PRO A 212 -2.19 9.70 9.62
C PRO A 212 -0.83 9.12 10.01
N VAL A 213 0.04 9.97 10.55
CA VAL A 213 1.31 9.48 11.11
C VAL A 213 1.04 8.70 12.39
N ARG A 214 1.40 7.42 12.41
CA ARG A 214 1.25 6.58 13.59
C ARG A 214 2.18 7.04 14.71
N PRO A 215 1.72 7.00 15.98
CA PRO A 215 2.61 7.16 17.11
C PRO A 215 3.77 6.15 17.04
N ALA A 216 4.96 6.61 17.32
CA ALA A 216 6.15 5.78 17.31
C ALA A 216 7.10 6.21 18.45
N ASP A 217 7.94 5.28 18.91
CA ASP A 217 8.98 5.58 19.88
C ASP A 217 10.25 6.13 19.21
N ASP A 218 11.21 6.61 20.00
CA ASP A 218 12.45 7.25 19.54
C ASP A 218 13.35 6.32 18.70
N LEU A 219 13.12 4.99 18.74
CA LEU A 219 13.92 4.00 18.01
C LEU A 219 13.29 3.60 16.68
N VAL A 220 12.15 4.16 16.28
CA VAL A 220 11.45 3.82 15.04
C VAL A 220 12.36 4.03 13.82
N SER A 221 13.06 5.16 13.74
CA SER A 221 13.96 5.46 12.62
C SER A 221 15.10 4.45 12.49
N LEU A 222 15.57 3.88 13.58
CA LEU A 222 16.56 2.82 13.58
C LEU A 222 15.95 1.50 13.05
N ARG A 223 14.73 1.15 13.49
CA ARG A 223 14.06 -0.09 13.05
C ARG A 223 13.72 -0.08 11.57
N VAL A 224 13.34 1.06 11.00
CA VAL A 224 13.04 1.17 9.56
C VAL A 224 14.28 0.96 8.68
N GLN A 225 15.50 1.11 9.23
CA GLN A 225 16.74 0.79 8.49
C GLN A 225 16.81 -0.69 8.04
N ALA A 226 16.06 -1.57 8.71
CA ALA A 226 15.94 -2.97 8.26
C ALA A 226 15.37 -3.08 6.83
N GLY A 227 14.64 -2.07 6.33
CA GLY A 227 14.18 -1.98 4.94
C GLY A 227 15.30 -1.91 3.90
N ASN A 228 16.52 -1.50 4.30
CA ASN A 228 17.67 -1.49 3.37
C ASN A 228 17.98 -2.89 2.80
N ALA A 229 17.59 -3.98 3.49
CA ALA A 229 17.69 -5.33 2.95
C ALA A 229 16.76 -5.54 1.74
N ASP A 230 15.60 -4.90 1.74
CA ASP A 230 14.63 -4.99 0.65
C ASP A 230 15.13 -4.18 -0.58
N ASP A 231 15.89 -3.10 -0.39
CA ASP A 231 16.59 -2.40 -1.46
C ASP A 231 17.65 -3.29 -2.15
N ALA A 232 18.34 -4.12 -1.38
CA ALA A 232 19.28 -5.09 -1.93
C ALA A 232 18.55 -6.19 -2.74
N LEU A 233 17.39 -6.63 -2.26
CA LEU A 233 16.53 -7.57 -2.98
C LEU A 233 16.03 -6.94 -4.30
N MET A 234 15.54 -5.70 -4.28
CA MET A 234 15.14 -4.96 -5.49
C MET A 234 16.27 -4.90 -6.52
N ARG A 235 17.50 -4.56 -6.08
CA ARG A 235 18.66 -4.53 -6.95
C ARG A 235 18.96 -5.90 -7.58
N ARG A 236 18.80 -6.98 -6.82
CA ARG A 236 19.00 -8.35 -7.32
C ARG A 236 17.94 -8.76 -8.34
N LEU A 237 16.69 -8.36 -8.14
CA LEU A 237 15.56 -8.76 -8.98
C LEU A 237 15.44 -7.92 -10.25
N HIS A 238 15.71 -6.62 -10.13
CA HIS A 238 15.42 -5.64 -11.17
C HIS A 238 16.65 -4.95 -11.75
N GLY A 239 17.84 -5.23 -11.21
CA GLY A 239 19.10 -4.62 -11.65
C GLY A 239 19.44 -3.32 -10.91
N PRO A 240 20.60 -2.70 -11.23
CA PRO A 240 21.11 -1.52 -10.52
C PRO A 240 20.21 -0.29 -10.67
N ASP A 241 19.52 -0.16 -11.79
CA ASP A 241 18.72 1.02 -12.15
C ASP A 241 17.25 0.91 -11.71
N TRP A 242 16.92 -0.05 -10.85
CA TRP A 242 15.55 -0.33 -10.43
C TRP A 242 14.84 0.90 -9.85
N ARG A 243 15.56 1.80 -9.17
CA ARG A 243 14.97 3.01 -8.60
C ARG A 243 14.42 3.94 -9.67
N ALA A 244 15.17 4.13 -10.75
CA ALA A 244 14.71 4.94 -11.88
C ALA A 244 13.50 4.28 -12.57
N ALA A 245 13.54 2.96 -12.75
CA ALA A 245 12.44 2.21 -13.35
C ALA A 245 11.18 2.18 -12.49
N ALA A 246 11.33 2.17 -11.15
CA ALA A 246 10.23 2.18 -10.18
C ALA A 246 9.80 3.60 -9.76
N GLU A 247 10.41 4.64 -10.34
CA GLU A 247 10.14 6.04 -9.98
C GLU A 247 10.41 6.33 -8.48
N ALA A 248 11.27 5.48 -7.86
CA ALA A 248 11.57 5.56 -6.44
C ALA A 248 12.67 6.59 -6.14
N PRO A 249 12.62 7.26 -4.98
CA PRO A 249 13.64 8.24 -4.58
C PRO A 249 15.06 7.66 -4.60
N ARG A 250 16.04 8.52 -4.86
CA ARG A 250 17.45 8.15 -4.81
C ARG A 250 17.81 7.64 -3.42
N GLY A 251 18.46 6.47 -3.34
CA GLY A 251 18.89 5.90 -2.07
C GLY A 251 20.01 6.72 -1.40
N GLY A 252 20.01 6.76 -0.07
CA GLY A 252 21.03 7.44 0.74
C GLY A 252 22.37 6.71 0.86
N PHE A 253 22.67 5.73 -0.02
CA PHE A 253 23.89 4.90 0.09
C PHE A 253 25.17 5.73 0.18
N ALA A 254 25.34 6.75 -0.67
CA ALA A 254 26.51 7.61 -0.65
C ALA A 254 26.67 8.37 0.68
N TRP A 255 25.56 8.81 1.25
CA TRP A 255 25.52 9.49 2.55
C TRP A 255 25.85 8.52 3.70
N HIS A 256 25.28 7.31 3.68
CA HIS A 256 25.61 6.28 4.68
C HIS A 256 27.09 5.85 4.58
N ALA A 257 27.62 5.67 3.38
CA ALA A 257 29.01 5.34 3.16
C ALA A 257 29.94 6.46 3.68
N ALA A 258 29.59 7.73 3.43
CA ALA A 258 30.35 8.88 3.96
C ALA A 258 30.31 8.92 5.49
N THR A 259 29.17 8.67 6.12
CA THR A 259 29.03 8.64 7.58
C THR A 259 29.86 7.51 8.20
N VAL A 260 29.81 6.31 7.64
CA VAL A 260 30.61 5.16 8.12
C VAL A 260 32.11 5.43 7.92
N GLY A 261 32.50 6.02 6.79
CA GLY A 261 33.88 6.43 6.52
C GLY A 261 34.38 7.46 7.53
N ALA A 262 33.59 8.48 7.83
CA ALA A 262 33.93 9.51 8.83
C ALA A 262 34.09 8.91 10.24
N LEU A 263 33.19 8.01 10.66
CA LEU A 263 33.28 7.30 11.94
C LEU A 263 34.57 6.44 12.01
N GLY A 264 34.90 5.75 10.93
CA GLY A 264 36.13 4.94 10.83
C GLY A 264 37.40 5.79 10.98
N VAL A 265 37.46 6.96 10.32
CA VAL A 265 38.57 7.90 10.43
C VAL A 265 38.68 8.46 11.87
N THR A 266 37.54 8.82 12.48
CA THR A 266 37.51 9.32 13.86
C THR A 266 38.02 8.26 14.87
N ALA A 267 37.57 7.01 14.73
CA ALA A 267 38.00 5.90 15.56
C ALA A 267 39.51 5.60 15.42
N ALA A 268 40.03 5.60 14.18
CA ALA A 268 41.44 5.41 13.89
C ALA A 268 42.30 6.57 14.47
N GLY A 269 41.84 7.81 14.34
CA GLY A 269 42.51 8.97 14.90
C GLY A 269 42.57 8.94 16.46
N ALA A 270 41.46 8.52 17.09
CA ALA A 270 41.44 8.36 18.56
C ALA A 270 42.37 7.25 19.05
N ALA A 271 42.46 6.13 18.30
CA ALA A 271 43.36 5.02 18.65
C ALA A 271 44.84 5.36 18.43
N ALA A 272 45.15 6.28 17.49
CA ALA A 272 46.53 6.73 17.26
C ALA A 272 46.99 7.82 18.24
N ALA A 273 46.04 8.47 18.94
CA ALA A 273 46.30 9.52 19.94
C ALA A 273 46.35 8.99 21.39
N ALA A 274 46.00 7.70 21.62
CA ALA A 274 46.05 7.02 22.92
C ALA A 274 47.33 6.16 23.02
#